data_84e43794f59a5d942512aa3156219b30
#
_entry.id   84e43794f59a5d942512aa3156219b30
#
_cell.length_a   1.000
_cell.length_b   1.000
_cell.length_c   1.000
_cell.angle_alpha   90.00
_cell.angle_beta   90.00
_cell.angle_gamma   90.00
#
_symmetry.space_group_name_H-M   'P 1'
#
loop_
_entity.id
_entity.type
_entity.pdbx_description
1 polymer ?
#
loop_
_entity_poly.entity_id
_entity_poly.type
_entity_poly.pdbx_seq_one_letter_code
_entity_poly.pdbx_strand_id
1 'polypeptide(L)'
;MRELISDGVRMLGLSPDSDLAEKCIKYYNIMIERNKVVNLTRITEPHDVVTKHFLDSLTPLLTDHVGNKVIDVGTGAGFPGLVMKCARPDMELTLLDSLNKRITFLKDAAHEIGIENGIEFLHSRAEDAGLSVKYREKFDTAVSRAVANMRTLSEWCLPLVRVGGYFLALKGPLAQEELDDAMSAISVLGGEVEGIFTADIPFTELRHKIIIVKKVRPTPP
;
A
#
# COMPACT_ATOMS: atom_id res chain seq x y z
N MET A 1 -10.18 1.35 -20.85
CA MET A 1 -9.30 1.38 -19.65
C MET A 1 -8.80 2.79 -19.33
N ARG A 2 -8.19 3.54 -20.27
CA ARG A 2 -7.69 4.91 -20.04
C ARG A 2 -8.75 5.82 -19.43
N GLU A 3 -9.90 5.95 -20.09
CA GLU A 3 -11.01 6.78 -19.60
C GLU A 3 -11.49 6.36 -18.22
N LEU A 4 -11.65 5.03 -17.99
CA LEU A 4 -12.06 4.50 -16.69
C LEU A 4 -11.08 4.87 -15.56
N ILE A 5 -9.77 4.82 -15.81
CA ILE A 5 -8.75 5.26 -14.83
C ILE A 5 -8.85 6.77 -14.62
N SER A 6 -8.85 7.57 -15.70
CA SER A 6 -8.84 9.03 -15.59
C SER A 6 -10.09 9.57 -14.92
N ASP A 7 -11.26 9.02 -15.24
CA ASP A 7 -12.53 9.42 -14.62
C ASP A 7 -12.60 8.98 -13.16
N GLY A 8 -12.16 7.75 -12.86
CA GLY A 8 -12.10 7.26 -11.48
C GLY A 8 -11.18 8.09 -10.60
N VAL A 9 -10.00 8.46 -11.10
CA VAL A 9 -9.06 9.35 -10.38
C VAL A 9 -9.68 10.73 -10.11
N ARG A 10 -10.39 11.28 -11.11
CA ARG A 10 -11.12 12.56 -10.95
C ARG A 10 -12.25 12.45 -9.94
N MET A 11 -12.99 11.33 -9.93
CA MET A 11 -14.04 11.06 -8.94
C MET A 11 -13.50 10.93 -7.52
N LEU A 12 -12.26 10.43 -7.36
CA LEU A 12 -11.55 10.43 -6.08
C LEU A 12 -11.07 11.83 -5.65
N GLY A 13 -11.22 12.86 -6.50
CA GLY A 13 -10.73 14.21 -6.20
C GLY A 13 -9.21 14.36 -6.30
N LEU A 14 -8.52 13.39 -6.90
CA LEU A 14 -7.07 13.43 -7.08
C LEU A 14 -6.69 14.14 -8.39
N SER A 15 -5.54 14.81 -8.36
CA SER A 15 -4.92 15.47 -9.52
C SER A 15 -3.52 14.90 -9.74
N PRO A 16 -3.42 13.66 -10.22
CA PRO A 16 -2.13 13.02 -10.45
C PRO A 16 -1.45 13.55 -11.72
N ASP A 17 -0.19 13.13 -11.90
CA ASP A 17 0.53 13.35 -13.15
C ASP A 17 -0.28 12.90 -14.38
N SER A 18 -0.12 13.62 -15.50
CA SER A 18 -0.86 13.39 -16.75
C SER A 18 -0.65 11.99 -17.35
N ASP A 19 0.39 11.29 -16.96
CA ASP A 19 0.77 9.98 -17.48
C ASP A 19 0.36 8.80 -16.56
N LEU A 20 -0.34 9.05 -15.44
CA LEU A 20 -0.78 7.99 -14.52
C LEU A 20 -1.57 6.90 -15.24
N ALA A 21 -2.53 7.28 -16.10
CA ALA A 21 -3.34 6.30 -16.83
C ALA A 21 -2.48 5.42 -17.75
N GLU A 22 -1.46 5.99 -18.40
CA GLU A 22 -0.52 5.25 -19.24
C GLU A 22 0.31 4.27 -18.43
N LYS A 23 0.85 4.73 -17.30
CA LYS A 23 1.62 3.89 -16.38
C LYS A 23 0.78 2.71 -15.87
N CYS A 24 -0.47 2.96 -15.47
CA CYS A 24 -1.39 1.92 -15.03
C CYS A 24 -1.73 0.92 -16.15
N ILE A 25 -1.92 1.37 -17.40
CA ILE A 25 -2.17 0.48 -18.55
C ILE A 25 -0.95 -0.39 -18.83
N LYS A 26 0.26 0.18 -18.85
CA LYS A 26 1.50 -0.59 -18.99
C LYS A 26 1.61 -1.62 -17.88
N TYR A 27 1.38 -1.20 -16.62
CA TYR A 27 1.42 -2.08 -15.47
C TYR A 27 0.41 -3.22 -15.56
N TYR A 28 -0.82 -2.94 -15.98
CA TYR A 28 -1.83 -3.98 -16.25
C TYR A 28 -1.30 -5.04 -17.21
N ASN A 29 -0.78 -4.64 -18.36
CA ASN A 29 -0.30 -5.57 -19.38
C ASN A 29 0.84 -6.46 -18.87
N ILE A 30 1.82 -5.86 -18.18
CA ILE A 30 2.94 -6.57 -17.57
C ILE A 30 2.45 -7.55 -16.50
N MET A 31 1.55 -7.11 -15.63
CA MET A 31 1.00 -7.91 -14.54
C MET A 31 0.23 -9.13 -15.09
N ILE A 32 -0.64 -8.94 -16.07
CA ILE A 32 -1.42 -10.04 -16.68
C ILE A 32 -0.52 -11.06 -17.33
N GLU A 33 0.50 -10.62 -18.05
CA GLU A 33 1.45 -11.54 -18.69
C GLU A 33 2.23 -12.35 -17.64
N ARG A 34 2.76 -11.68 -16.62
CA ARG A 34 3.52 -12.34 -15.56
C ARG A 34 2.64 -13.19 -14.64
N ASN A 35 1.36 -12.86 -14.50
CA ASN A 35 0.42 -13.62 -13.66
C ASN A 35 0.24 -15.06 -14.14
N LYS A 36 0.44 -15.34 -15.43
CA LYS A 36 0.41 -16.69 -16.00
C LYS A 36 1.44 -17.64 -15.36
N VAL A 37 2.52 -17.09 -14.81
CA VAL A 37 3.65 -17.85 -14.27
C VAL A 37 3.80 -17.67 -12.75
N VAL A 38 3.56 -16.46 -12.22
CA VAL A 38 3.91 -16.11 -10.84
C VAL A 38 2.73 -16.16 -9.86
N ASN A 39 1.49 -16.24 -10.35
CA ASN A 39 0.27 -16.17 -9.53
C ASN A 39 0.24 -14.91 -8.63
N LEU A 40 0.27 -13.74 -9.25
CA LEU A 40 0.32 -12.44 -8.57
C LEU A 40 -1.03 -12.04 -7.98
N THR A 41 -2.10 -12.24 -8.77
CA THR A 41 -3.46 -11.85 -8.40
C THR A 41 -4.49 -12.80 -9.02
N ARG A 42 -5.68 -12.89 -8.39
CA ARG A 42 -6.85 -13.57 -8.93
C ARG A 42 -7.74 -12.64 -9.77
N ILE A 43 -7.54 -11.31 -9.65
CA ILE A 43 -8.32 -10.29 -10.35
C ILE A 43 -7.58 -9.96 -11.65
N THR A 44 -8.15 -10.34 -12.78
CA THR A 44 -7.52 -10.20 -14.12
C THR A 44 -8.36 -9.42 -15.11
N GLU A 45 -9.68 -9.32 -14.89
CA GLU A 45 -10.57 -8.58 -15.75
C GLU A 45 -10.24 -7.07 -15.70
N PRO A 46 -10.13 -6.40 -16.87
CA PRO A 46 -9.67 -5.01 -16.95
C PRO A 46 -10.45 -4.04 -16.06
N HIS A 47 -11.78 -4.15 -16.02
CA HIS A 47 -12.62 -3.29 -15.17
C HIS A 47 -12.32 -3.50 -13.68
N ASP A 48 -12.23 -4.76 -13.26
CA ASP A 48 -11.96 -5.13 -11.88
C ASP A 48 -10.55 -4.75 -11.43
N VAL A 49 -9.55 -4.86 -12.32
CA VAL A 49 -8.19 -4.40 -12.00
C VAL A 49 -8.16 -2.89 -11.81
N VAL A 50 -8.84 -2.13 -12.66
CA VAL A 50 -8.91 -0.67 -12.50
C VAL A 50 -9.58 -0.31 -11.18
N THR A 51 -10.73 -0.87 -10.89
CA THR A 51 -11.52 -0.48 -9.70
C THR A 51 -10.94 -1.04 -8.41
N LYS A 52 -10.70 -2.37 -8.35
CA LYS A 52 -10.32 -3.09 -7.12
C LYS A 52 -8.81 -3.11 -6.86
N HIS A 53 -7.98 -2.74 -7.84
CA HIS A 53 -6.54 -2.62 -7.66
C HIS A 53 -6.07 -1.17 -7.82
N PHE A 54 -6.27 -0.52 -8.96
CA PHE A 54 -5.68 0.79 -9.20
C PHE A 54 -6.36 1.89 -8.38
N LEU A 55 -7.68 2.08 -8.54
CA LEU A 55 -8.39 3.14 -7.83
C LEU A 55 -8.39 2.91 -6.31
N ASP A 56 -8.57 1.66 -5.89
CA ASP A 56 -8.45 1.29 -4.47
C ASP A 56 -7.07 1.63 -3.89
N SER A 57 -5.99 1.36 -4.64
CA SER A 57 -4.62 1.67 -4.21
C SER A 57 -4.33 3.16 -4.07
N LEU A 58 -5.12 4.02 -4.68
CA LEU A 58 -4.99 5.48 -4.56
C LEU A 58 -5.69 6.05 -3.32
N THR A 59 -6.56 5.28 -2.68
CA THR A 59 -7.34 5.77 -1.53
C THR A 59 -6.53 6.26 -0.34
N PRO A 60 -5.33 5.72 0.00
CA PRO A 60 -4.48 6.30 1.03
C PRO A 60 -4.09 7.76 0.76
N LEU A 61 -3.96 8.14 -0.52
CA LEU A 61 -3.62 9.51 -0.92
C LEU A 61 -4.75 10.52 -0.67
N LEU A 62 -5.96 10.05 -0.34
CA LEU A 62 -7.08 10.90 0.08
C LEU A 62 -6.98 11.34 1.54
N THR A 63 -6.04 10.74 2.27
CA THR A 63 -5.76 11.10 3.66
C THR A 63 -4.52 12.00 3.73
N ASP A 64 -4.46 12.90 4.70
CA ASP A 64 -3.29 13.76 4.91
C ASP A 64 -2.14 13.04 5.64
N HIS A 65 -2.17 11.69 5.65
CA HIS A 65 -1.28 10.87 6.48
C HIS A 65 -0.16 10.17 5.69
N VAL A 66 -0.12 10.34 4.36
CA VAL A 66 0.94 9.79 3.53
C VAL A 66 2.11 10.76 3.42
N GLY A 67 3.19 10.47 4.16
CA GLY A 67 4.43 11.24 4.12
C GLY A 67 5.26 10.99 2.86
N ASN A 68 6.51 11.43 2.86
CA ASN A 68 7.39 11.29 1.71
C ASN A 68 8.05 9.90 1.66
N LYS A 69 8.47 9.37 2.80
CA LYS A 69 9.12 8.06 2.88
C LYS A 69 8.14 6.98 3.30
N VAL A 70 7.72 6.16 2.33
CA VAL A 70 6.65 5.17 2.47
C VAL A 70 7.19 3.76 2.35
N ILE A 71 6.69 2.84 3.18
CA ILE A 71 6.90 1.40 3.02
C ILE A 71 5.57 0.68 2.81
N ASP A 72 5.51 -0.16 1.77
CA ASP A 72 4.38 -1.05 1.50
C ASP A 72 4.73 -2.45 2.00
N VAL A 73 4.06 -2.87 3.08
CA VAL A 73 4.36 -4.12 3.81
C VAL A 73 3.49 -5.25 3.29
N GLY A 74 4.15 -6.26 2.71
CA GLY A 74 3.47 -7.35 2.03
C GLY A 74 2.88 -6.92 0.70
N THR A 75 3.65 -6.16 -0.06
CA THR A 75 3.23 -5.47 -1.28
C THR A 75 2.63 -6.37 -2.36
N GLY A 76 2.94 -7.67 -2.36
CA GLY A 76 2.40 -8.66 -3.30
C GLY A 76 2.72 -8.30 -4.75
N ALA A 77 1.67 -8.04 -5.52
CA ALA A 77 1.77 -7.53 -6.88
C ALA A 77 1.97 -5.99 -6.93
N GLY A 78 2.48 -5.33 -5.89
CA GLY A 78 2.75 -3.90 -5.89
C GLY A 78 1.56 -3.02 -5.47
N PHE A 79 0.61 -3.56 -4.73
CA PHE A 79 -0.59 -2.85 -4.30
C PHE A 79 -0.64 -2.68 -2.78
N PRO A 80 -0.77 -1.46 -2.25
CA PRO A 80 -1.06 -0.21 -2.98
C PRO A 80 0.19 0.53 -3.48
N GLY A 81 1.42 0.22 -3.00
CA GLY A 81 2.60 1.05 -3.08
C GLY A 81 2.99 1.49 -4.50
N LEU A 82 3.05 0.55 -5.47
CA LEU A 82 3.51 0.87 -6.82
C LEU A 82 2.55 1.82 -7.55
N VAL A 83 1.23 1.68 -7.34
CA VAL A 83 0.22 2.57 -7.92
C VAL A 83 0.28 3.96 -7.27
N MET A 84 0.49 4.02 -5.94
CA MET A 84 0.72 5.29 -5.24
C MET A 84 1.96 6.01 -5.78
N LYS A 85 3.04 5.28 -6.07
CA LYS A 85 4.27 5.83 -6.68
C LYS A 85 4.02 6.37 -8.09
N CYS A 86 3.18 5.70 -8.89
CA CYS A 86 2.78 6.22 -10.21
C CYS A 86 2.04 7.56 -10.10
N ALA A 87 1.21 7.74 -9.07
CA ALA A 87 0.43 8.95 -8.84
C ALA A 87 1.24 10.06 -8.13
N ARG A 88 2.28 9.69 -7.38
CA ARG A 88 3.14 10.60 -6.60
C ARG A 88 4.62 10.26 -6.83
N PRO A 89 5.20 10.69 -7.98
CA PRO A 89 6.54 10.28 -8.40
C PRO A 89 7.68 10.74 -7.48
N ASP A 90 7.47 11.78 -6.68
CA ASP A 90 8.42 12.30 -5.69
C ASP A 90 8.55 11.44 -4.42
N MET A 91 7.59 10.55 -4.17
CA MET A 91 7.57 9.68 -3.01
C MET A 91 8.74 8.69 -3.02
N GLU A 92 9.47 8.58 -1.90
CA GLU A 92 10.44 7.50 -1.66
C GLU A 92 9.69 6.25 -1.19
N LEU A 93 9.72 5.18 -1.99
CA LEU A 93 8.96 3.98 -1.74
C LEU A 93 9.86 2.78 -1.45
N THR A 94 9.57 2.04 -0.39
CA THR A 94 10.11 0.70 -0.16
C THR A 94 9.00 -0.33 -0.34
N LEU A 95 9.21 -1.28 -1.26
CA LEU A 95 8.29 -2.41 -1.50
C LEU A 95 8.85 -3.64 -0.79
N LEU A 96 8.18 -4.07 0.28
CA LEU A 96 8.59 -5.22 1.11
C LEU A 96 7.70 -6.43 0.84
N ASP A 97 8.30 -7.55 0.47
CA ASP A 97 7.62 -8.86 0.40
C ASP A 97 8.57 -10.00 0.79
N SER A 98 8.03 -11.04 1.42
CA SER A 98 8.79 -12.23 1.82
C SER A 98 9.05 -13.20 0.66
N LEU A 99 8.43 -13.02 -0.49
CA LEU A 99 8.59 -13.86 -1.67
C LEU A 99 9.46 -13.19 -2.72
N ASN A 100 10.69 -13.66 -2.89
CA ASN A 100 11.64 -13.09 -3.85
C ASN A 100 11.11 -13.01 -5.29
N LYS A 101 10.28 -13.96 -5.72
CA LYS A 101 9.66 -13.94 -7.05
C LYS A 101 8.76 -12.71 -7.28
N ARG A 102 8.10 -12.20 -6.22
CA ARG A 102 7.30 -10.97 -6.29
C ARG A 102 8.21 -9.75 -6.38
N ILE A 103 9.26 -9.71 -5.58
CA ILE A 103 10.26 -8.62 -5.61
C ILE A 103 10.94 -8.54 -6.98
N THR A 104 11.30 -9.67 -7.59
CA THR A 104 11.84 -9.71 -8.97
C THR A 104 10.83 -9.15 -9.97
N PHE A 105 9.57 -9.61 -9.91
CA PHE A 105 8.50 -9.07 -10.75
C PHE A 105 8.36 -7.56 -10.62
N LEU A 106 8.36 -7.03 -9.38
CA LEU A 106 8.20 -5.60 -9.13
C LEU A 106 9.35 -4.77 -9.67
N LYS A 107 10.59 -5.28 -9.61
CA LYS A 107 11.76 -4.63 -10.24
C LYS A 107 11.59 -4.52 -11.75
N ASP A 108 11.24 -5.64 -12.39
CA ASP A 108 11.03 -5.68 -13.83
C ASP A 108 9.90 -4.72 -14.24
N ALA A 109 8.76 -4.78 -13.51
CA ALA A 109 7.59 -3.93 -13.79
C ALA A 109 7.91 -2.44 -13.61
N ALA A 110 8.58 -2.04 -12.53
CA ALA A 110 8.94 -0.65 -12.28
C ALA A 110 9.88 -0.10 -13.36
N HIS A 111 10.84 -0.92 -13.82
CA HIS A 111 11.72 -0.58 -14.93
C HIS A 111 10.94 -0.39 -16.24
N GLU A 112 10.10 -1.34 -16.62
CA GLU A 112 9.31 -1.26 -17.85
C GLU A 112 8.32 -0.08 -17.86
N ILE A 113 7.78 0.29 -16.68
CA ILE A 113 6.89 1.46 -16.53
C ILE A 113 7.70 2.77 -16.52
N GLY A 114 8.99 2.72 -16.15
CA GLY A 114 9.87 3.89 -16.04
C GLY A 114 9.72 4.67 -14.73
N ILE A 115 9.50 3.96 -13.61
CA ILE A 115 9.29 4.55 -12.28
C ILE A 115 10.25 4.02 -11.20
N GLU A 116 11.32 3.34 -11.58
CA GLU A 116 12.29 2.74 -10.65
C GLU A 116 13.00 3.73 -9.73
N ASN A 117 13.08 4.99 -10.12
CA ASN A 117 13.75 6.03 -9.33
C ASN A 117 13.02 6.27 -7.99
N GLY A 118 13.77 6.18 -6.88
CA GLY A 118 13.22 6.36 -5.54
C GLY A 118 12.40 5.15 -5.06
N ILE A 119 12.60 3.95 -5.64
CA ILE A 119 12.04 2.69 -5.15
C ILE A 119 13.15 1.78 -4.61
N GLU A 120 13.00 1.35 -3.36
CA GLU A 120 13.77 0.24 -2.78
C GLU A 120 12.94 -1.03 -2.81
N PHE A 121 13.50 -2.12 -3.35
CA PHE A 121 12.87 -3.43 -3.42
C PHE A 121 13.47 -4.33 -2.34
N LEU A 122 12.71 -4.62 -1.30
CA LEU A 122 13.17 -5.32 -0.11
C LEU A 122 12.59 -6.74 -0.03
N HIS A 123 13.43 -7.74 -0.29
CA HIS A 123 13.11 -9.13 -0.01
C HIS A 123 13.45 -9.45 1.45
N SER A 124 12.46 -9.46 2.31
CA SER A 124 12.60 -9.75 3.74
C SER A 124 11.25 -10.15 4.34
N ARG A 125 11.27 -10.77 5.51
CA ARG A 125 10.09 -10.79 6.37
C ARG A 125 9.90 -9.41 7.01
N ALA A 126 8.66 -9.04 7.32
CA ALA A 126 8.36 -7.76 7.93
C ALA A 126 8.95 -7.66 9.34
N GLU A 127 8.92 -8.76 10.10
CA GLU A 127 9.48 -8.87 11.44
C GLU A 127 10.99 -8.60 11.44
N ASP A 128 11.72 -9.19 10.47
CA ASP A 128 13.17 -9.01 10.33
C ASP A 128 13.51 -7.56 9.94
N ALA A 129 12.71 -6.95 9.05
CA ALA A 129 12.86 -5.55 8.71
C ALA A 129 12.59 -4.64 9.90
N GLY A 130 11.58 -4.95 10.73
CA GLY A 130 11.24 -4.22 11.96
C GLY A 130 12.32 -4.28 13.04
N LEU A 131 13.20 -5.29 13.03
CA LEU A 131 14.37 -5.42 13.91
C LEU A 131 15.63 -4.78 13.33
N SER A 132 15.68 -4.53 12.03
CA SER A 132 16.85 -3.98 11.35
C SER A 132 17.04 -2.50 11.66
N VAL A 133 18.23 -2.12 12.10
CA VAL A 133 18.62 -0.71 12.34
C VAL A 133 18.42 0.16 11.10
N LYS A 134 18.50 -0.43 9.90
CA LYS A 134 18.31 0.27 8.63
C LYS A 134 16.83 0.71 8.41
N TYR A 135 15.87 -0.08 8.88
CA TYR A 135 14.46 0.12 8.55
C TYR A 135 13.58 0.48 9.76
N ARG A 136 14.00 0.06 10.96
CA ARG A 136 13.24 0.30 12.19
C ARG A 136 13.05 1.80 12.43
N GLU A 137 11.79 2.22 12.53
CA GLU A 137 11.37 3.60 12.79
C GLU A 137 11.97 4.63 11.80
N LYS A 138 12.02 4.26 10.51
CA LYS A 138 12.59 5.10 9.44
C LYS A 138 11.57 5.66 8.46
N PHE A 139 10.34 5.17 8.46
CA PHE A 139 9.34 5.55 7.48
C PHE A 139 8.34 6.56 8.05
N ASP A 140 7.94 7.53 7.23
CA ASP A 140 6.85 8.45 7.55
C ASP A 140 5.53 7.70 7.61
N THR A 141 5.33 6.77 6.66
CA THR A 141 4.10 6.02 6.54
C THR A 141 4.39 4.56 6.17
N ALA A 142 3.78 3.63 6.88
CA ALA A 142 3.62 2.25 6.43
C ALA A 142 2.21 2.07 5.87
N VAL A 143 2.10 1.40 4.71
CA VAL A 143 0.82 0.97 4.14
C VAL A 143 0.79 -0.53 4.04
N SER A 144 -0.38 -1.15 4.18
CA SER A 144 -0.56 -2.58 3.92
C SER A 144 -1.99 -2.88 3.50
N ARG A 145 -2.15 -3.85 2.56
CA ARG A 145 -3.45 -4.27 2.04
C ARG A 145 -3.55 -5.80 1.94
N ALA A 146 -4.64 -6.36 2.50
CA ALA A 146 -5.04 -7.76 2.31
C ALA A 146 -3.97 -8.83 2.67
N VAL A 147 -3.11 -8.55 3.66
CA VAL A 147 -1.98 -9.45 4.03
C VAL A 147 -2.32 -10.30 5.25
N ALA A 148 -2.81 -9.68 6.33
CA ALA A 148 -3.12 -10.34 7.61
C ALA A 148 -4.22 -9.59 8.36
N ASN A 149 -4.64 -10.13 9.53
CA ASN A 149 -5.51 -9.41 10.46
C ASN A 149 -4.79 -8.18 11.05
N MET A 150 -5.56 -7.25 11.63
CA MET A 150 -5.03 -5.96 12.09
C MET A 150 -3.98 -6.11 13.21
N ARG A 151 -4.14 -7.09 14.10
CA ARG A 151 -3.16 -7.35 15.18
C ARG A 151 -1.79 -7.70 14.61
N THR A 152 -1.73 -8.68 13.71
CA THR A 152 -0.48 -9.08 13.03
C THR A 152 0.11 -7.94 12.20
N LEU A 153 -0.74 -7.20 11.48
CA LEU A 153 -0.27 -6.03 10.70
C LEU A 153 0.34 -4.96 11.60
N SER A 154 -0.20 -4.74 12.78
CA SER A 154 0.36 -3.79 13.75
C SER A 154 1.78 -4.20 14.18
N GLU A 155 2.00 -5.50 14.42
CA GLU A 155 3.32 -6.06 14.77
C GLU A 155 4.33 -5.90 13.63
N TRP A 156 3.89 -5.97 12.38
CA TRP A 156 4.76 -5.85 11.20
C TRP A 156 5.03 -4.40 10.79
N CYS A 157 4.04 -3.51 10.92
CA CYS A 157 4.11 -2.16 10.37
C CYS A 157 4.58 -1.11 11.38
N LEU A 158 4.10 -1.15 12.64
CA LEU A 158 4.42 -0.11 13.62
C LEU A 158 5.93 -0.03 13.97
N PRO A 159 6.70 -1.15 14.03
CA PRO A 159 8.14 -1.05 14.23
C PRO A 159 8.89 -0.33 13.10
N LEU A 160 8.32 -0.22 11.90
CA LEU A 160 8.93 0.45 10.75
C LEU A 160 8.64 1.95 10.72
N VAL A 161 7.52 2.38 11.33
CA VAL A 161 7.05 3.77 11.34
C VAL A 161 7.79 4.58 12.41
N ARG A 162 8.34 5.74 12.03
CA ARG A 162 8.95 6.68 12.98
C ARG A 162 7.94 7.28 13.94
N VAL A 163 8.36 7.76 15.09
CA VAL A 163 7.48 8.53 15.98
C VAL A 163 6.99 9.79 15.24
N GLY A 164 5.69 10.05 15.32
CA GLY A 164 4.99 11.10 14.57
C GLY A 164 4.54 10.69 13.16
N GLY A 165 4.90 9.49 12.69
CA GLY A 165 4.44 8.92 11.42
C GLY A 165 3.15 8.10 11.59
N TYR A 166 2.72 7.45 10.50
CA TYR A 166 1.43 6.76 10.43
C TYR A 166 1.52 5.34 9.86
N PHE A 167 0.68 4.46 10.36
CA PHE A 167 0.36 3.19 9.73
C PHE A 167 -1.07 3.24 9.18
N LEU A 168 -1.21 2.98 7.88
CA LEU A 168 -2.48 2.96 7.14
C LEU A 168 -2.79 1.54 6.71
N ALA A 169 -3.77 0.91 7.35
CA ALA A 169 -4.20 -0.45 7.01
C ALA A 169 -5.46 -0.41 6.13
N LEU A 170 -5.31 -0.83 4.87
CA LEU A 170 -6.44 -0.94 3.94
C LEU A 170 -7.22 -2.23 4.24
N LYS A 171 -8.46 -2.07 4.65
CA LYS A 171 -9.35 -3.13 5.15
C LYS A 171 -10.71 -3.14 4.46
N GLY A 172 -11.35 -4.29 4.54
CA GLY A 172 -12.72 -4.49 4.09
C GLY A 172 -13.77 -4.14 5.14
N PRO A 173 -14.99 -4.69 5.01
CA PRO A 173 -16.13 -4.38 5.88
C PRO A 173 -15.89 -4.65 7.37
N LEU A 174 -15.10 -5.66 7.72
CA LEU A 174 -14.81 -6.07 9.10
C LEU A 174 -13.74 -5.22 9.80
N ALA A 175 -13.38 -4.07 9.25
CA ALA A 175 -12.30 -3.22 9.78
C ALA A 175 -12.49 -2.84 11.25
N GLN A 176 -13.73 -2.58 11.70
CA GLN A 176 -14.00 -2.21 13.10
C GLN A 176 -13.73 -3.39 14.04
N GLU A 177 -14.22 -4.58 13.72
CA GLU A 177 -14.01 -5.79 14.53
C GLU A 177 -12.52 -6.14 14.63
N GLU A 178 -11.81 -6.10 13.48
CA GLU A 178 -10.37 -6.34 13.48
C GLU A 178 -9.58 -5.27 14.26
N LEU A 179 -10.06 -4.03 14.27
CA LEU A 179 -9.46 -2.94 15.05
C LEU A 179 -9.63 -3.16 16.54
N ASP A 180 -10.86 -3.52 16.98
CA ASP A 180 -11.17 -3.76 18.38
C ASP A 180 -10.28 -4.87 18.97
N ASP A 181 -10.05 -5.94 18.21
CA ASP A 181 -9.14 -7.05 18.57
C ASP A 181 -7.66 -6.64 18.61
N ALA A 182 -7.28 -5.57 17.90
CA ALA A 182 -5.89 -5.14 17.77
C ALA A 182 -5.51 -4.00 18.75
N MET A 183 -6.45 -3.37 19.44
CA MET A 183 -6.22 -2.16 20.25
C MET A 183 -5.06 -2.33 21.25
N SER A 184 -5.01 -3.46 21.95
CA SER A 184 -3.93 -3.75 22.90
C SER A 184 -2.56 -3.83 22.23
N ALA A 185 -2.46 -4.55 21.08
CA ALA A 185 -1.21 -4.68 20.33
C ALA A 185 -0.74 -3.32 19.80
N ILE A 186 -1.65 -2.53 19.22
CA ILE A 186 -1.36 -1.18 18.73
C ILE A 186 -0.77 -0.33 19.86
N SER A 187 -1.40 -0.32 21.02
CA SER A 187 -0.93 0.45 22.18
C SER A 187 0.45 -0.02 22.65
N VAL A 188 0.69 -1.32 22.79
CA VAL A 188 2.00 -1.86 23.20
C VAL A 188 3.10 -1.46 22.23
N LEU A 189 2.82 -1.49 20.92
CA LEU A 189 3.77 -1.14 19.85
C LEU A 189 4.01 0.38 19.68
N GLY A 190 3.37 1.21 20.51
CA GLY A 190 3.55 2.65 20.49
C GLY A 190 2.63 3.39 19.51
N GLY A 191 1.57 2.74 19.06
CA GLY A 191 0.54 3.33 18.22
C GLY A 191 -0.64 3.87 19.01
N GLU A 192 -1.35 4.82 18.41
CA GLU A 192 -2.64 5.35 18.84
C GLU A 192 -3.58 5.42 17.63
N VAL A 193 -4.79 4.91 17.78
CA VAL A 193 -5.77 4.92 16.68
C VAL A 193 -6.34 6.33 16.54
N GLU A 194 -6.16 6.93 15.36
CA GLU A 194 -6.71 8.26 15.05
C GLU A 194 -8.13 8.17 14.47
N GLY A 195 -8.43 7.07 13.74
CA GLY A 195 -9.76 6.82 13.22
C GLY A 195 -9.79 5.81 12.08
N ILE A 196 -10.97 5.73 11.47
CA ILE A 196 -11.20 4.93 10.25
C ILE A 196 -11.70 5.87 9.17
N PHE A 197 -10.94 6.02 8.10
CA PHE A 197 -11.35 6.71 6.89
C PHE A 197 -12.08 5.72 5.97
N THR A 198 -13.20 6.14 5.40
CA THR A 198 -13.97 5.32 4.44
C THR A 198 -13.88 5.95 3.06
N ALA A 199 -13.42 5.19 2.09
CA ALA A 199 -13.33 5.59 0.69
C ALA A 199 -14.36 4.82 -0.13
N ASP A 200 -15.18 5.54 -0.90
CA ASP A 200 -16.02 4.97 -1.95
C ASP A 200 -15.14 4.68 -3.17
N ILE A 201 -15.21 3.44 -3.69
CA ILE A 201 -14.41 3.07 -4.87
C ILE A 201 -15.23 3.40 -6.13
N PRO A 202 -14.76 4.33 -6.99
CA PRO A 202 -15.46 4.72 -8.20
C PRO A 202 -15.91 3.53 -9.06
N PHE A 203 -17.10 3.63 -9.65
CA PHE A 203 -17.74 2.62 -10.51
C PHE A 203 -18.09 1.30 -9.81
N THR A 204 -18.15 1.28 -8.50
CA THR A 204 -18.52 0.11 -7.70
C THR A 204 -19.40 0.51 -6.52
N GLU A 205 -20.03 -0.47 -5.89
CA GLU A 205 -20.71 -0.34 -4.58
C GLU A 205 -19.74 -0.56 -3.40
N LEU A 206 -18.43 -0.72 -3.68
CA LEU A 206 -17.45 -1.07 -2.66
C LEU A 206 -17.06 0.17 -1.85
N ARG A 207 -17.00 -0.03 -0.53
CA ARG A 207 -16.43 0.90 0.43
C ARG A 207 -15.25 0.26 1.12
N HIS A 208 -14.09 0.82 0.90
CA HIS A 208 -12.90 0.38 1.60
C HIS A 208 -12.63 1.27 2.81
N LYS A 209 -12.17 0.66 3.87
CA LYS A 209 -11.85 1.34 5.12
C LYS A 209 -10.34 1.38 5.30
N ILE A 210 -9.82 2.53 5.69
CA ILE A 210 -8.42 2.72 6.04
C ILE A 210 -8.38 2.98 7.53
N ILE A 211 -7.82 2.03 8.29
CA ILE A 211 -7.55 2.24 9.71
C ILE A 211 -6.28 3.07 9.81
N ILE A 212 -6.37 4.21 10.48
CA ILE A 212 -5.29 5.18 10.65
C ILE A 212 -4.74 5.05 12.06
N VAL A 213 -3.47 4.65 12.16
CA VAL A 213 -2.76 4.53 13.44
C VAL A 213 -1.57 5.48 13.43
N LYS A 214 -1.56 6.44 14.36
CA LYS A 214 -0.43 7.35 14.59
C LYS A 214 0.62 6.68 15.48
N LYS A 215 1.88 6.79 15.13
CA LYS A 215 2.99 6.35 15.98
C LYS A 215 3.32 7.45 16.97
N VAL A 216 2.99 7.25 18.25
CA VAL A 216 3.14 8.28 19.29
C VAL A 216 4.34 8.05 20.21
N ARG A 217 4.91 6.83 20.24
CA ARG A 217 6.10 6.49 21.01
C ARG A 217 6.89 5.35 20.35
N PRO A 218 8.19 5.19 20.66
CA PRO A 218 8.99 4.08 20.10
C PRO A 218 8.38 2.72 20.41
N THR A 219 8.50 1.79 19.44
CA THR A 219 8.18 0.38 19.68
C THR A 219 9.21 -0.23 20.62
N PRO A 220 8.79 -0.95 21.67
CA PRO A 220 9.72 -1.68 22.55
C PRO A 220 10.65 -2.62 21.75
N PRO A 221 11.86 -2.93 22.29
CA PRO A 221 12.80 -3.85 21.66
C PRO A 221 12.22 -5.22 21.36
#